data_79eb40dc71c443907400af43016b0d6d
#
_entry.id   79eb40dc71c443907400af43016b0d6d
#
_cell.length_a   1.000
_cell.length_b   1.000
_cell.length_c   1.000
_cell.angle_alpha   90.00
_cell.angle_beta   90.00
_cell.angle_gamma   90.00
#
_symmetry.space_group_name_H-M   'P 1'
#
loop_
_entity.id
_entity.type
_entity.pdbx_description
1 polymer ?
#
loop_
_entity_poly.entity_id
_entity_poly.type
_entity_poly.pdbx_seq_one_letter_code
_entity_poly.pdbx_strand_id
1 'polypeptide(L)'
;MAYSPELTTLGFVLSPDGRQVLMVHRIGRSDDEQLGKWNGLGGKVEADEDVWSGMARELREEAGIEVVSMRLRGTVSWPGFHPDGTSVFGFIFVVDSWTGEIPERNAEGPLAWQPISALDQLPMWAGDRYFLPQTFDPQVEQFHLVIRYRNGQPLGWSGTLR
;
A
#
# COMPACT_ATOMS: atom_id res chain seq x y z
N MET A 1 -24.41 -12.51 -5.51
CA MET A 1 -23.27 -13.13 -4.79
C MET A 1 -22.48 -12.08 -4.03
N ALA A 2 -22.06 -12.42 -2.83
CA ALA A 2 -21.20 -11.52 -2.07
C ALA A 2 -19.80 -11.43 -2.72
N TYR A 3 -19.26 -10.24 -2.72
CA TYR A 3 -17.89 -10.00 -3.16
C TYR A 3 -16.91 -10.60 -2.14
N SER A 4 -15.94 -11.39 -2.60
CA SER A 4 -15.07 -12.17 -1.73
C SER A 4 -13.59 -11.98 -2.09
N PRO A 5 -13.05 -10.77 -1.92
CA PRO A 5 -11.66 -10.49 -2.25
C PRO A 5 -10.71 -10.95 -1.14
N GLU A 6 -9.43 -11.04 -1.48
CA GLU A 6 -8.35 -11.08 -0.50
C GLU A 6 -8.30 -9.75 0.26
N LEU A 7 -8.29 -9.79 1.59
CA LEU A 7 -8.17 -8.59 2.41
C LEU A 7 -6.71 -8.28 2.68
N THR A 8 -6.30 -7.05 2.40
CA THR A 8 -4.92 -6.61 2.58
C THR A 8 -4.85 -5.26 3.29
N THR A 9 -3.68 -4.96 3.82
CA THR A 9 -3.34 -3.63 4.30
C THR A 9 -2.19 -3.08 3.47
N LEU A 10 -2.17 -1.77 3.30
CA LEU A 10 -1.10 -1.07 2.60
C LEU A 10 -0.78 0.20 3.38
N GLY A 11 0.48 0.33 3.82
CA GLY A 11 0.90 1.42 4.68
C GLY A 11 1.99 2.27 4.05
N PHE A 12 1.84 3.56 4.21
CA PHE A 12 2.80 4.56 3.75
C PHE A 12 3.39 5.26 4.96
N VAL A 13 4.63 4.88 5.30
CA VAL A 13 5.37 5.39 6.46
C VAL A 13 6.04 6.69 6.07
N LEU A 14 5.70 7.77 6.76
CA LEU A 14 6.28 9.09 6.48
C LEU A 14 7.62 9.26 7.19
N SER A 15 8.55 9.95 6.52
CA SER A 15 9.76 10.45 7.17
C SER A 15 9.39 11.47 8.26
N PRO A 16 10.30 11.74 9.22
CA PRO A 16 10.01 12.70 10.28
C PRO A 16 9.59 14.08 9.78
N ASP A 17 10.09 14.53 8.63
CA ASP A 17 9.70 15.82 8.04
C ASP A 17 8.42 15.74 7.19
N GLY A 18 7.86 14.53 7.00
CA GLY A 18 6.64 14.32 6.24
C GLY A 18 6.76 14.46 4.72
N ARG A 19 7.97 14.60 4.20
CA ARG A 19 8.20 14.83 2.77
C ARG A 19 8.50 13.58 1.97
N GLN A 20 8.91 12.52 2.66
CA GLN A 20 9.29 11.25 2.04
C GLN A 20 8.43 10.13 2.60
N VAL A 21 8.30 9.09 1.82
CA VAL A 21 7.58 7.87 2.20
C VAL A 21 8.49 6.67 2.00
N LEU A 22 8.40 5.72 2.93
CA LEU A 22 9.17 4.49 2.86
C LEU A 22 8.53 3.54 1.85
N MET A 23 9.30 3.12 0.87
CA MET A 23 8.85 2.22 -0.19
C MET A 23 9.78 1.02 -0.29
N VAL A 24 9.25 -0.10 -0.72
CA VAL A 24 10.04 -1.29 -1.04
C VAL A 24 10.14 -1.44 -2.56
N HIS A 25 11.35 -1.67 -3.03
CA HIS A 25 11.61 -2.00 -4.44
C HIS A 25 11.56 -3.53 -4.58
N ARG A 26 10.53 -4.04 -5.26
CA ARG A 26 10.23 -5.47 -5.35
C ARG A 26 11.18 -6.18 -6.32
N ILE A 27 12.44 -6.35 -5.92
CA ILE A 27 13.47 -7.03 -6.71
C ILE A 27 14.19 -8.14 -5.93
N GLY A 28 13.69 -8.48 -4.74
CA GLY A 28 14.32 -9.48 -3.87
C GLY A 28 14.04 -10.94 -4.29
N ARG A 29 12.96 -11.19 -5.03
CA ARG A 29 12.58 -12.51 -5.49
C ARG A 29 12.18 -12.47 -6.95
N SER A 30 12.70 -13.40 -7.75
CA SER A 30 12.45 -13.45 -9.19
C SER A 30 11.03 -13.94 -9.55
N ASP A 31 10.35 -14.62 -8.63
CA ASP A 31 8.99 -15.14 -8.81
C ASP A 31 7.89 -14.16 -8.32
N ASP A 32 8.27 -12.97 -7.90
CA ASP A 32 7.34 -11.95 -7.43
C ASP A 32 6.55 -11.39 -8.63
N GLU A 33 5.21 -11.47 -8.58
CA GLU A 33 4.36 -10.90 -9.65
C GLU A 33 4.48 -9.37 -9.73
N GLN A 34 4.99 -8.74 -8.69
CA GLN A 34 5.23 -7.30 -8.62
C GLN A 34 6.70 -6.92 -8.91
N LEU A 35 7.45 -7.85 -9.51
CA LEU A 35 8.88 -7.66 -9.76
C LEU A 35 9.18 -6.34 -10.47
N GLY A 36 10.12 -5.59 -9.91
CA GLY A 36 10.58 -4.30 -10.43
C GLY A 36 9.74 -3.11 -9.99
N LYS A 37 8.60 -3.32 -9.33
CA LYS A 37 7.71 -2.24 -8.90
C LYS A 37 8.06 -1.74 -7.50
N TRP A 38 7.74 -0.48 -7.26
CA TRP A 38 7.83 0.14 -5.94
C TRP A 38 6.45 0.13 -5.28
N ASN A 39 6.41 -0.26 -4.01
CA ASN A 39 5.17 -0.34 -3.26
C ASN A 39 5.34 0.21 -1.84
N GLY A 40 4.24 0.61 -1.24
CA GLY A 40 4.15 0.75 0.21
C GLY A 40 4.29 -0.62 0.88
N LEU A 41 4.22 -0.66 2.20
CA LEU A 41 4.40 -1.87 2.99
C LEU A 41 3.04 -2.42 3.41
N GLY A 42 2.94 -3.73 3.50
CA GLY A 42 1.69 -4.35 3.93
C GLY A 42 1.59 -5.80 3.51
N GLY A 43 0.42 -6.36 3.72
CA GLY A 43 0.17 -7.76 3.40
C GLY A 43 -1.24 -8.17 3.72
N LYS A 44 -1.47 -9.48 3.74
CA LYS A 44 -2.79 -10.05 3.98
C LYS A 44 -3.19 -9.92 5.44
N VAL A 45 -4.46 -9.58 5.66
CA VAL A 45 -5.05 -9.54 7.01
C VAL A 45 -5.28 -10.99 7.45
N GLU A 46 -4.85 -11.32 8.66
CA GLU A 46 -5.07 -12.63 9.27
C GLU A 46 -6.45 -12.67 9.93
N ALA A 47 -6.98 -13.91 10.10
CA ALA A 47 -8.36 -14.10 10.56
C ALA A 47 -8.64 -13.51 11.95
N ASP A 48 -7.62 -13.54 12.82
CA ASP A 48 -7.78 -13.18 14.23
C ASP A 48 -7.32 -11.76 14.55
N GLU A 49 -7.12 -10.93 13.53
CA GLU A 49 -6.68 -9.55 13.73
C GLU A 49 -7.61 -8.55 13.06
N ASP A 50 -7.71 -7.38 13.66
CA ASP A 50 -8.32 -6.24 12.98
C ASP A 50 -7.33 -5.59 12.01
N VAL A 51 -7.83 -4.70 11.14
CA VAL A 51 -6.99 -4.13 10.07
C VAL A 51 -5.89 -3.21 10.60
N TRP A 52 -6.12 -2.52 11.71
CA TRP A 52 -5.08 -1.67 12.33
C TRP A 52 -3.94 -2.53 12.88
N SER A 53 -4.29 -3.57 13.62
CA SER A 53 -3.31 -4.51 14.18
C SER A 53 -2.56 -5.26 13.09
N GLY A 54 -3.25 -5.64 12.03
CA GLY A 54 -2.64 -6.28 10.87
C GLY A 54 -1.61 -5.38 10.19
N MET A 55 -1.96 -4.11 9.99
CA MET A 55 -1.01 -3.14 9.42
C MET A 55 0.21 -2.97 10.32
N ALA A 56 0.00 -2.80 11.62
CA ALA A 56 1.10 -2.65 12.58
C ALA A 56 2.02 -3.90 12.60
N ARG A 57 1.44 -5.09 12.51
CA ARG A 57 2.21 -6.34 12.45
C ARG A 57 3.08 -6.39 11.19
N GLU A 58 2.49 -6.09 10.04
CA GLU A 58 3.23 -6.08 8.77
C GLU A 58 4.40 -5.09 8.79
N LEU A 59 4.19 -3.92 9.36
CA LEU A 59 5.26 -2.91 9.47
C LEU A 59 6.39 -3.37 10.40
N ARG A 60 6.05 -4.10 11.46
CA ARG A 60 7.06 -4.68 12.35
C ARG A 60 7.86 -5.75 11.61
N GLU A 61 7.18 -6.63 10.89
CA GLU A 61 7.82 -7.73 10.15
C GLU A 61 8.66 -7.22 8.98
N GLU A 62 8.15 -6.27 8.21
CA GLU A 62 8.79 -5.82 6.97
C GLU A 62 9.80 -4.70 7.15
N ALA A 63 9.60 -3.83 8.14
CA ALA A 63 10.44 -2.63 8.33
C ALA A 63 11.02 -2.49 9.73
N GLY A 64 10.69 -3.39 10.66
CA GLY A 64 11.26 -3.35 12.01
C GLY A 64 10.81 -2.15 12.84
N ILE A 65 9.68 -1.54 12.50
CA ILE A 65 9.19 -0.36 13.22
C ILE A 65 7.99 -0.67 14.10
N GLU A 66 7.84 0.12 15.16
CA GLU A 66 6.64 0.15 15.99
C GLU A 66 5.85 1.42 15.69
N VAL A 67 4.58 1.26 15.37
CA VAL A 67 3.69 2.37 15.07
C VAL A 67 3.38 3.15 16.34
N VAL A 68 3.53 4.47 16.29
CA VAL A 68 3.08 5.36 17.35
C VAL A 68 1.77 6.04 16.95
N SER A 69 1.68 6.54 15.71
CA SER A 69 0.48 7.19 15.19
C SER A 69 0.26 6.80 13.73
N MET A 70 -0.96 6.37 13.43
CA MET A 70 -1.32 5.89 12.10
C MET A 70 -2.78 6.24 11.82
N ARG A 71 -3.07 6.59 10.57
CA ARG A 71 -4.42 6.97 10.14
C ARG A 71 -4.88 6.09 8.99
N LEU A 72 -6.12 5.60 9.05
CA LEU A 72 -6.78 5.00 7.90
C LEU A 72 -7.19 6.11 6.94
N ARG A 73 -6.62 6.09 5.73
CA ARG A 73 -6.94 7.12 4.72
C ARG A 73 -8.11 6.72 3.85
N GLY A 74 -8.27 5.44 3.59
CA GLY A 74 -9.35 4.96 2.75
C GLY A 74 -9.25 3.50 2.43
N THR A 75 -10.09 3.07 1.49
CA THR A 75 -10.10 1.72 0.96
C THR A 75 -9.95 1.73 -0.55
N VAL A 76 -9.34 0.67 -1.07
CA VAL A 76 -9.30 0.43 -2.51
C VAL A 76 -9.69 -1.01 -2.78
N SER A 77 -10.65 -1.19 -3.66
CA SER A 77 -10.99 -2.50 -4.19
C SER A 77 -10.35 -2.66 -5.56
N TRP A 78 -9.67 -3.79 -5.79
CA TRP A 78 -9.06 -4.12 -7.08
C TRP A 78 -9.69 -5.39 -7.65
N PRO A 79 -10.91 -5.30 -8.24
CA PRO A 79 -11.51 -6.48 -8.86
C PRO A 79 -10.65 -7.01 -10.01
N GLY A 80 -10.43 -8.33 -10.02
CA GLY A 80 -9.67 -8.98 -11.08
C GLY A 80 -8.17 -8.75 -11.07
N PHE A 81 -7.60 -8.30 -9.96
CA PHE A 81 -6.19 -7.88 -9.86
C PHE A 81 -5.19 -8.99 -10.20
N HIS A 82 -5.38 -10.19 -9.64
CA HIS A 82 -4.46 -11.31 -9.88
C HIS A 82 -4.69 -11.95 -11.24
N PRO A 83 -3.65 -12.58 -11.81
CA PRO A 83 -3.78 -13.27 -13.12
C PRO A 83 -4.88 -14.34 -13.15
N ASP A 84 -5.16 -14.99 -12.02
CA ASP A 84 -6.22 -16.00 -11.91
C ASP A 84 -7.63 -15.38 -11.74
N GLY A 85 -7.73 -14.05 -11.75
CA GLY A 85 -8.98 -13.32 -11.58
C GLY A 85 -9.36 -13.04 -10.14
N THR A 86 -8.58 -13.49 -9.17
CA THR A 86 -8.82 -13.19 -7.75
C THR A 86 -8.71 -11.69 -7.50
N SER A 87 -9.65 -11.17 -6.74
CA SER A 87 -9.73 -9.75 -6.40
C SER A 87 -9.02 -9.44 -5.08
N VAL A 88 -8.63 -8.20 -4.90
CA VAL A 88 -7.99 -7.71 -3.68
C VAL A 88 -8.77 -6.51 -3.15
N PHE A 89 -8.84 -6.39 -1.83
CA PHE A 89 -9.44 -5.24 -1.15
C PHE A 89 -8.44 -4.75 -0.11
N GLY A 90 -8.02 -3.49 -0.24
CA GLY A 90 -6.97 -2.91 0.61
C GLY A 90 -7.47 -1.80 1.51
N PHE A 91 -6.93 -1.80 2.72
CA PHE A 91 -7.08 -0.71 3.69
C PHE A 91 -5.80 0.12 3.64
N ILE A 92 -5.92 1.39 3.30
CA ILE A 92 -4.79 2.28 3.03
C ILE A 92 -4.51 3.15 4.25
N PHE A 93 -3.32 3.00 4.82
CA PHE A 93 -2.90 3.73 6.01
C PHE A 93 -1.72 4.66 5.71
N VAL A 94 -1.67 5.76 6.43
CA VAL A 94 -0.47 6.61 6.52
C VAL A 94 0.03 6.58 7.97
N VAL A 95 1.31 6.29 8.14
CA VAL A 95 1.96 6.23 9.44
C VAL A 95 2.68 7.55 9.67
N ASP A 96 2.17 8.34 10.63
CA ASP A 96 2.68 9.68 10.91
C ASP A 96 3.89 9.66 11.84
N SER A 97 3.92 8.74 12.82
CA SER A 97 5.04 8.60 13.72
C SER A 97 5.26 7.15 14.13
N TRP A 98 6.51 6.83 14.37
CA TRP A 98 6.97 5.47 14.62
C TRP A 98 8.30 5.48 15.35
N THR A 99 8.70 4.33 15.90
CA THR A 99 10.02 4.11 16.51
C THR A 99 10.66 2.87 15.90
N GLY A 100 11.95 2.71 16.10
CA GLY A 100 12.72 1.57 15.61
C GLY A 100 13.73 1.96 14.55
N GLU A 101 14.52 0.98 14.12
CA GLU A 101 15.53 1.15 13.08
C GLU A 101 15.11 0.39 11.84
N ILE A 102 14.97 1.10 10.72
CA ILE A 102 14.56 0.54 9.45
C ILE A 102 15.76 -0.15 8.81
N PRO A 103 15.67 -1.45 8.46
CA PRO A 103 16.73 -2.15 7.76
C PRO A 103 16.89 -1.61 6.33
N GLU A 104 18.04 -1.88 5.72
CA GLU A 104 18.27 -1.50 4.33
C GLU A 104 17.41 -2.27 3.34
N ARG A 105 16.98 -3.47 3.73
CA ARG A 105 16.16 -4.34 2.87
C ARG A 105 15.39 -5.36 3.69
N ASN A 106 14.36 -5.91 3.06
CA ASN A 106 13.66 -7.10 3.55
C ASN A 106 13.67 -8.18 2.44
N ALA A 107 12.89 -9.27 2.62
CA ALA A 107 12.83 -10.37 1.65
C ALA A 107 12.31 -9.93 0.28
N GLU A 108 11.52 -8.87 0.24
CA GLU A 108 10.91 -8.35 -1.01
C GLU A 108 11.91 -7.50 -1.81
N GLY A 109 12.87 -6.87 -1.16
CA GLY A 109 13.88 -6.03 -1.78
C GLY A 109 14.35 -4.87 -0.91
N PRO A 110 15.11 -3.94 -1.50
CA PRO A 110 15.59 -2.76 -0.79
C PRO A 110 14.45 -1.87 -0.31
N LEU A 111 14.63 -1.30 0.88
CA LEU A 111 13.76 -0.26 1.42
C LEU A 111 14.42 1.09 1.20
N ALA A 112 13.66 2.06 0.72
CA ALA A 112 14.20 3.40 0.47
C ALA A 112 13.14 4.47 0.69
N TRP A 113 13.61 5.61 1.16
CA TRP A 113 12.80 6.81 1.25
C TRP A 113 12.64 7.43 -0.13
N GLN A 114 11.41 7.69 -0.54
CA GLN A 114 11.13 8.32 -1.82
C GLN A 114 10.35 9.62 -1.59
N PRO A 115 10.72 10.70 -2.30
CA PRO A 115 9.96 11.93 -2.20
C PRO A 115 8.51 11.71 -2.63
N ILE A 116 7.56 12.17 -1.82
CA ILE A 116 6.13 12.06 -2.17
C ILE A 116 5.86 12.75 -3.50
N SER A 117 6.53 13.88 -3.74
CA SER A 117 6.38 14.65 -4.99
C SER A 117 6.88 13.92 -6.25
N ALA A 118 7.62 12.84 -6.10
CA ALA A 118 8.21 12.10 -7.23
C ALA A 118 7.69 10.66 -7.35
N LEU A 119 6.66 10.29 -6.59
CA LEU A 119 6.12 8.92 -6.62
C LEU A 119 5.59 8.53 -7.99
N ASP A 120 5.02 9.46 -8.73
CA ASP A 120 4.49 9.23 -10.07
C ASP A 120 5.55 8.89 -11.11
N GLN A 121 6.83 9.06 -10.77
CA GLN A 121 7.96 8.74 -11.66
C GLN A 121 8.55 7.35 -11.37
N LEU A 122 8.08 6.67 -10.34
CA LEU A 122 8.57 5.34 -10.00
C LEU A 122 7.79 4.26 -10.77
N PRO A 123 8.46 3.15 -11.14
CA PRO A 123 7.75 1.97 -11.63
C PRO A 123 6.82 1.44 -10.55
N MET A 124 5.52 1.38 -10.84
CA MET A 124 4.50 0.85 -9.95
C MET A 124 3.29 0.38 -10.76
N TRP A 125 2.31 -0.24 -10.11
CA TRP A 125 1.06 -0.57 -10.78
C TRP A 125 0.41 0.69 -11.31
N ALA A 126 -0.05 0.65 -12.55
CA ALA A 126 -0.62 1.84 -13.19
C ALA A 126 -1.84 2.40 -12.43
N GLY A 127 -2.60 1.53 -11.77
CA GLY A 127 -3.76 1.95 -10.98
C GLY A 127 -3.43 2.66 -9.68
N ASP A 128 -2.18 2.57 -9.21
CA ASP A 128 -1.77 3.26 -7.98
C ASP A 128 -1.84 4.78 -8.14
N ARG A 129 -1.73 5.27 -9.35
CA ARG A 129 -1.85 6.70 -9.67
C ARG A 129 -3.22 7.27 -9.34
N TYR A 130 -4.25 6.44 -9.21
CA TYR A 130 -5.59 6.90 -8.87
C TYR A 130 -5.77 7.15 -7.38
N PHE A 131 -5.09 6.38 -6.50
CA PHE A 131 -5.28 6.54 -5.07
C PHE A 131 -4.10 7.24 -4.35
N LEU A 132 -2.88 7.16 -4.86
CA LEU A 132 -1.73 7.79 -4.20
C LEU A 132 -1.90 9.30 -3.98
N PRO A 133 -2.36 10.09 -4.95
CA PRO A 133 -2.61 11.51 -4.69
C PRO A 133 -3.60 11.74 -3.57
N GLN A 134 -4.67 10.94 -3.50
CA GLN A 134 -5.67 11.04 -2.45
C GLN A 134 -5.11 10.68 -1.08
N THR A 135 -4.18 9.73 -1.05
CA THR A 135 -3.56 9.25 0.18
C THR A 135 -2.82 10.38 0.92
N PHE A 136 -2.16 11.26 0.17
CA PHE A 136 -1.32 12.31 0.73
C PHE A 136 -1.94 13.71 0.67
N ASP A 137 -3.14 13.84 0.12
CA ASP A 137 -3.81 15.13 0.00
C ASP A 137 -4.47 15.50 1.34
N PRO A 138 -4.03 16.59 2.01
CA PRO A 138 -4.62 16.99 3.29
C PRO A 138 -6.07 17.48 3.17
N GLN A 139 -6.54 17.78 1.96
CA GLN A 139 -7.92 18.19 1.74
C GLN A 139 -8.87 17.02 1.53
N VAL A 140 -8.34 15.82 1.32
CA VAL A 140 -9.12 14.60 1.26
C VAL A 140 -9.16 13.99 2.65
N GLU A 141 -10.32 13.94 3.26
CA GLU A 141 -10.49 13.33 4.58
C GLU A 141 -10.43 11.81 4.48
N GLN A 142 -11.13 11.24 3.52
CA GLN A 142 -11.19 9.80 3.31
C GLN A 142 -11.55 9.50 1.85
N PHE A 143 -11.09 8.39 1.33
CA PHE A 143 -11.45 7.95 -0.02
C PHE A 143 -11.83 6.47 -0.03
N HIS A 144 -12.71 6.11 -0.96
CA HIS A 144 -13.09 4.72 -1.21
C HIS A 144 -13.15 4.51 -2.70
N LEU A 145 -12.19 3.79 -3.26
CA LEU A 145 -12.04 3.63 -4.69
C LEU A 145 -12.24 2.18 -5.13
N VAL A 146 -12.72 2.03 -6.35
CA VAL A 146 -12.75 0.74 -7.06
C VAL A 146 -11.90 0.91 -8.32
N ILE A 147 -10.87 0.10 -8.44
CA ILE A 147 -9.94 0.12 -9.58
C ILE A 147 -9.92 -1.28 -10.18
N ARG A 148 -10.72 -1.49 -11.21
CA ARG A 148 -10.83 -2.80 -11.89
C ARG A 148 -9.58 -3.07 -12.71
N TYR A 149 -9.11 -4.31 -12.66
CA TYR A 149 -8.00 -4.79 -13.46
C TYR A 149 -8.44 -5.85 -14.45
N ARG A 150 -7.78 -5.86 -15.62
CA ARG A 150 -7.88 -6.93 -16.60
C ARG A 150 -6.50 -7.11 -17.22
N ASN A 151 -5.98 -8.35 -17.16
CA ASN A 151 -4.66 -8.66 -17.72
C ASN A 151 -3.55 -7.72 -17.22
N GLY A 152 -3.56 -7.40 -15.93
CA GLY A 152 -2.57 -6.53 -15.30
C GLY A 152 -2.72 -5.04 -15.59
N GLN A 153 -3.81 -4.63 -16.25
CA GLN A 153 -4.05 -3.22 -16.60
C GLN A 153 -5.31 -2.70 -15.92
N PRO A 154 -5.28 -1.48 -15.35
CA PRO A 154 -6.47 -0.87 -14.79
C PRO A 154 -7.42 -0.41 -15.90
N LEU A 155 -8.71 -0.55 -15.64
CA LEU A 155 -9.77 -0.13 -16.56
C LEU A 155 -10.39 1.23 -16.16
N GLY A 156 -9.67 2.01 -15.35
CA GLY A 156 -10.17 3.25 -14.78
C GLY A 156 -10.59 3.06 -13.33
N TRP A 157 -11.16 4.08 -12.74
CA TRP A 157 -11.58 4.05 -11.35
C TRP A 157 -12.96 4.66 -11.16
N SER A 158 -13.60 4.26 -10.07
CA SER A 158 -14.83 4.89 -9.57
C SER A 158 -14.74 4.95 -8.05
N GLY A 159 -15.65 5.68 -7.42
CA GLY A 159 -15.68 5.69 -5.96
C GLY A 159 -16.07 7.04 -5.37
N THR A 160 -15.72 7.22 -4.11
CA THR A 160 -16.09 8.37 -3.30
C THR A 160 -14.85 9.04 -2.72
N LEU A 161 -14.77 10.34 -2.88
CA LEU A 161 -13.78 11.20 -2.21
C LEU A 161 -14.53 12.12 -1.24
N ARG A 162 -14.04 12.24 -0.01
CA ARG A 162 -14.63 13.11 0.99
C ARG A 162 -13.62 14.07 1.60
#